data_47e9ec7ec1d47d90c15efe432ca9486a
#
_entry.id   47e9ec7ec1d47d90c15efe432ca9486a
#
_cell.length_a   1.000
_cell.length_b   1.000
_cell.length_c   1.000
_cell.angle_alpha   90.00
_cell.angle_beta   90.00
_cell.angle_gamma   90.00
#
_symmetry.space_group_name_H-M   'P 1'
#
loop_
_entity.id
_entity.type
_entity.pdbx_description
1 polymer ?
#
loop_
_entity_poly.entity_id
_entity_poly.type
_entity_poly.pdbx_seq_one_letter_code
_entity_poly.pdbx_strand_id
1 'polypeptide(L)'
;MPSTAGIAKCPAGLLIALLLAANLHGEIGRPGGTLVISEHSEPKTLNPLLASDTPSKTIIGLMTADLIHINRYTQRTEPALAKSWTASPDGRHYTVYLRQGVRFSDGSPFNADDVVFSWNAYLDEKIHSPQRDLLLISGKPIALRKIDEYTLEFTLPQPYAVAERLFDSIAMLPRHLLQRRYEQGTLANAWGLSAHPEEIAGLGPFRLKAYVPGQRIVLERNPYYWKKDPNGQALPYLDSIVSIFAANADAEALRFDAGDTDMVSRLSAADYDVLQKDEKRRHFHLYDLGPGLEYDFLFFNENAISQDSSPGLSQKQSWFRKVAFRRAISSAIDRADIVRLAYRGRAYPLSSQASPGNKLWVDRQIPPPVHSVEQARHLLSQCGFKWRPDGSLADSRGNPVNFSILVNAGNPQQVEAATLIQNDLKELGIGVTLDQVEFHTFLNRIFGSYKYEAALMRLADGDADPNSELNVLSSDGSAHVWCLKPGGLPPQWQQELDRLMQEQLTAMNYPERKRIYDRVQRILWENAPVIYLISPHLLVGAKDRIGNFHPAILGNYTLWNAEQLFIKQ
;
A
#
# COMPACT_ATOMS: atom_id res chain seq x y z
N MET A 1 -30.97 -65.66 22.99
CA MET A 1 -30.91 -64.81 21.76
C MET A 1 -31.27 -63.41 22.18
N PRO A 2 -30.34 -62.49 22.26
CA PRO A 2 -30.70 -61.10 22.40
C PRO A 2 -30.24 -60.27 21.19
N SER A 3 -31.12 -59.39 20.78
CA SER A 3 -30.96 -58.39 19.70
C SER A 3 -30.07 -57.25 20.17
N THR A 4 -29.10 -56.87 19.37
CA THR A 4 -28.26 -55.68 19.57
C THR A 4 -28.88 -54.48 18.88
N ALA A 5 -29.30 -53.49 19.66
CA ALA A 5 -29.73 -52.18 19.18
C ALA A 5 -28.49 -51.32 18.84
N GLY A 6 -28.41 -50.86 17.61
CA GLY A 6 -27.38 -49.93 17.16
C GLY A 6 -27.68 -48.50 17.61
N ILE A 7 -26.72 -47.89 18.29
CA ILE A 7 -26.74 -46.47 18.68
C ILE A 7 -26.23 -45.63 17.52
N ALA A 8 -27.12 -44.84 16.93
CA ALA A 8 -26.77 -43.82 15.93
C ALA A 8 -25.96 -42.68 16.61
N LYS A 9 -24.73 -42.48 16.17
CA LYS A 9 -23.93 -41.31 16.53
C LYS A 9 -24.38 -40.09 15.68
N CYS A 10 -25.00 -39.13 16.32
CA CYS A 10 -25.20 -37.79 15.74
C CYS A 10 -23.83 -37.07 15.58
N PRO A 11 -23.57 -36.39 14.50
CA PRO A 11 -22.36 -35.57 14.36
C PRO A 11 -22.56 -34.21 15.04
N ALA A 12 -21.97 -34.03 16.20
CA ALA A 12 -21.91 -32.76 16.97
C ALA A 12 -20.91 -31.75 16.37
N GLY A 13 -20.64 -31.82 15.09
CA GLY A 13 -19.62 -30.99 14.41
C GLY A 13 -20.12 -29.79 13.63
N LEU A 14 -21.45 -29.58 13.47
CA LEU A 14 -21.98 -28.58 12.54
C LEU A 14 -22.55 -27.31 13.20
N LEU A 15 -22.57 -27.20 14.51
CA LEU A 15 -23.20 -26.07 15.21
C LEU A 15 -22.21 -24.97 15.69
N ILE A 16 -20.90 -25.17 15.60
CA ILE A 16 -19.90 -24.18 16.08
C ILE A 16 -19.45 -23.22 14.96
N ALA A 17 -19.67 -23.56 13.69
CA ALA A 17 -19.27 -22.70 12.55
C ALA A 17 -20.23 -21.54 12.25
N LEU A 18 -21.44 -21.54 12.81
CA LEU A 18 -22.45 -20.50 12.52
C LEU A 18 -22.46 -19.33 13.54
N LEU A 19 -21.73 -19.43 14.66
CA LEU A 19 -21.72 -18.37 15.69
C LEU A 19 -20.57 -17.37 15.58
N LEU A 20 -19.63 -17.53 14.65
CA LEU A 20 -18.50 -16.61 14.42
C LEU A 20 -18.68 -15.66 13.23
N ALA A 21 -19.78 -15.76 12.48
CA ALA A 21 -20.09 -14.88 11.37
C ALA A 21 -21.01 -13.68 11.73
N ALA A 22 -21.38 -13.53 13.00
CA ALA A 22 -22.47 -12.64 13.40
C ALA A 22 -22.07 -11.24 13.91
N ASN A 23 -20.79 -10.82 13.83
CA ASN A 23 -20.37 -9.53 14.42
C ASN A 23 -19.55 -8.61 13.51
N LEU A 24 -19.79 -8.60 12.19
CA LEU A 24 -19.20 -7.63 11.27
C LEU A 24 -20.22 -6.62 10.71
N HIS A 25 -21.43 -6.58 11.25
CA HIS A 25 -22.36 -5.50 10.96
C HIS A 25 -22.11 -4.40 12.00
N GLY A 26 -21.60 -3.24 11.52
CA GLY A 26 -21.46 -2.06 12.37
C GLY A 26 -22.81 -1.70 13.05
N GLU A 27 -22.75 -0.89 14.10
CA GLU A 27 -23.94 -0.34 14.74
C GLU A 27 -24.79 0.39 13.69
N ILE A 28 -26.11 0.30 13.84
CA ILE A 28 -27.03 1.11 13.03
C ILE A 28 -26.85 2.55 13.46
N GLY A 29 -26.30 3.36 12.56
CA GLY A 29 -26.05 4.75 12.82
C GLY A 29 -27.31 5.60 12.68
N ARG A 30 -27.22 6.84 13.15
CA ARG A 30 -28.26 7.84 12.95
C ARG A 30 -27.80 8.84 11.89
N PRO A 31 -28.68 9.22 10.94
CA PRO A 31 -28.37 10.27 9.98
C PRO A 31 -28.10 11.59 10.67
N GLY A 32 -27.11 12.31 10.19
CA GLY A 32 -26.81 13.66 10.63
C GLY A 32 -25.34 13.87 11.02
N GLY A 33 -25.00 15.14 11.15
CA GLY A 33 -23.71 15.57 11.65
C GLY A 33 -22.61 15.71 10.59
N THR A 34 -21.56 16.39 11.02
CA THR A 34 -20.38 16.67 10.21
C THR A 34 -19.16 16.02 10.82
N LEU A 35 -18.42 15.29 9.99
CA LEU A 35 -17.10 14.78 10.31
C LEU A 35 -16.05 15.79 9.86
N VAL A 36 -15.12 16.17 10.75
CA VAL A 36 -14.01 17.05 10.43
C VAL A 36 -12.71 16.25 10.48
N ILE A 37 -11.99 16.25 9.37
CA ILE A 37 -10.68 15.57 9.24
C ILE A 37 -9.60 16.57 8.83
N SER A 38 -8.34 16.19 8.94
CA SER A 38 -7.22 16.92 8.34
C SER A 38 -6.48 16.07 7.31
N GLU A 39 -5.95 16.75 6.29
CA GLU A 39 -5.03 16.21 5.28
C GLU A 39 -3.75 17.04 5.29
N HIS A 40 -2.59 16.37 5.17
CA HIS A 40 -1.28 17.02 5.24
C HIS A 40 -0.94 17.90 4.02
N SER A 41 -1.76 17.87 3.00
CA SER A 41 -1.65 18.77 1.84
C SER A 41 -3.00 18.88 1.10
N GLU A 42 -3.07 19.89 0.28
CA GLU A 42 -4.17 20.10 -0.65
C GLU A 42 -4.18 19.02 -1.76
N PRO A 43 -5.35 18.53 -2.21
CA PRO A 43 -5.40 17.68 -3.41
C PRO A 43 -4.91 18.46 -4.63
N LYS A 44 -4.25 17.77 -5.56
CA LYS A 44 -3.77 18.38 -6.82
C LYS A 44 -4.87 18.42 -7.88
N THR A 45 -5.83 17.51 -7.79
CA THR A 45 -6.93 17.37 -8.74
C THR A 45 -8.11 16.64 -8.10
N LEU A 46 -9.31 16.85 -8.65
CA LEU A 46 -10.49 16.04 -8.38
C LEU A 46 -10.81 15.09 -9.54
N ASN A 47 -9.96 15.05 -10.57
CA ASN A 47 -10.10 14.16 -11.73
C ASN A 47 -9.48 12.79 -11.44
N PRO A 48 -10.29 11.71 -11.34
CA PRO A 48 -9.77 10.37 -11.04
C PRO A 48 -8.81 9.85 -12.11
N LEU A 49 -8.92 10.30 -13.36
CA LEU A 49 -8.02 9.92 -14.45
C LEU A 49 -6.55 10.35 -14.20
N LEU A 50 -6.33 11.42 -13.42
CA LEU A 50 -5.01 12.04 -13.23
C LEU A 50 -4.49 11.97 -11.80
N ALA A 51 -5.31 11.50 -10.85
CA ALA A 51 -4.96 11.47 -9.45
C ALA A 51 -3.80 10.49 -9.18
N SER A 52 -2.68 11.02 -8.71
CA SER A 52 -1.49 10.23 -8.32
C SER A 52 -1.11 10.40 -6.85
N ASP A 53 -1.48 11.52 -6.22
CA ASP A 53 -1.18 11.83 -4.83
C ASP A 53 -2.29 11.36 -3.88
N THR A 54 -1.91 11.11 -2.61
CA THR A 54 -2.81 10.58 -1.58
C THR A 54 -3.98 11.50 -1.27
N PRO A 55 -3.82 12.83 -1.06
CA PRO A 55 -4.96 13.72 -0.78
C PRO A 55 -5.98 13.74 -1.90
N SER A 56 -5.54 13.78 -3.17
CA SER A 56 -6.47 13.67 -4.31
C SER A 56 -7.24 12.35 -4.28
N LYS A 57 -6.54 11.22 -4.06
CA LYS A 57 -7.19 9.89 -4.00
C LYS A 57 -8.16 9.75 -2.85
N THR A 58 -7.84 10.31 -1.68
CA THR A 58 -8.73 10.28 -0.50
C THR A 58 -10.05 10.98 -0.80
N ILE A 59 -10.00 12.20 -1.32
CA ILE A 59 -11.21 12.99 -1.64
C ILE A 59 -12.00 12.36 -2.78
N ILE A 60 -11.34 11.93 -3.84
CA ILE A 60 -11.97 11.27 -5.00
C ILE A 60 -12.65 9.98 -4.55
N GLY A 61 -12.01 9.17 -3.71
CA GLY A 61 -12.58 7.91 -3.21
C GLY A 61 -13.88 8.09 -2.42
N LEU A 62 -14.10 9.25 -1.78
CA LEU A 62 -15.37 9.58 -1.13
C LEU A 62 -16.47 9.98 -2.12
N MET A 63 -16.10 10.44 -3.32
CA MET A 63 -17.02 10.91 -4.34
C MET A 63 -17.33 9.89 -5.44
N THR A 64 -16.46 8.90 -5.63
CA THR A 64 -16.55 7.92 -6.73
C THR A 64 -16.79 6.51 -6.21
N ALA A 65 -17.03 5.56 -7.11
CA ALA A 65 -17.14 4.15 -6.78
C ALA A 65 -16.53 3.29 -7.91
N ASP A 66 -16.09 2.10 -7.50
CA ASP A 66 -15.45 1.09 -8.31
C ASP A 66 -16.44 -0.01 -8.71
N LEU A 67 -16.07 -0.85 -9.67
CA LEU A 67 -16.89 -2.01 -10.04
C LEU A 67 -16.86 -3.09 -8.96
N ILE A 68 -15.67 -3.42 -8.49
CA ILE A 68 -15.40 -4.41 -7.46
C ILE A 68 -14.55 -3.70 -6.40
N HIS A 69 -14.90 -3.85 -5.14
CA HIS A 69 -14.21 -3.18 -4.04
C HIS A 69 -13.28 -4.16 -3.32
N ILE A 70 -12.17 -3.67 -2.78
CA ILE A 70 -11.33 -4.42 -1.84
C ILE A 70 -11.72 -4.01 -0.42
N ASN A 71 -12.30 -4.93 0.34
CA ASN A 71 -12.58 -4.72 1.75
C ASN A 71 -11.25 -4.51 2.50
N ARG A 72 -11.04 -3.33 3.05
CA ARG A 72 -9.75 -2.93 3.65
C ARG A 72 -9.42 -3.72 4.92
N TYR A 73 -10.44 -4.24 5.60
CA TYR A 73 -10.26 -5.04 6.82
C TYR A 73 -9.92 -6.51 6.51
N THR A 74 -10.67 -7.14 5.59
CA THR A 74 -10.47 -8.56 5.21
C THR A 74 -9.42 -8.74 4.12
N GLN A 75 -9.04 -7.69 3.40
CA GLN A 75 -8.12 -7.66 2.26
C GLN A 75 -8.63 -8.49 1.05
N ARG A 76 -9.92 -8.78 1.00
CA ARG A 76 -10.59 -9.57 -0.06
C ARG A 76 -11.47 -8.67 -0.92
N THR A 77 -11.67 -9.11 -2.18
CA THR A 77 -12.62 -8.47 -3.09
C THR A 77 -14.06 -8.69 -2.64
N GLU A 78 -14.91 -7.69 -2.84
CA GLU A 78 -16.35 -7.72 -2.55
C GLU A 78 -17.15 -6.94 -3.60
N PRO A 79 -18.45 -7.26 -3.80
CA PRO A 79 -19.30 -6.56 -4.75
C PRO A 79 -19.49 -5.06 -4.43
N ALA A 80 -19.27 -4.20 -5.45
CA ALA A 80 -19.57 -2.77 -5.39
C ALA A 80 -20.59 -2.40 -6.46
N LEU A 81 -20.26 -1.61 -7.49
CA LEU A 81 -21.17 -1.32 -8.62
C LEU A 81 -21.52 -2.58 -9.40
N ALA A 82 -20.60 -3.54 -9.50
CA ALA A 82 -20.91 -4.91 -9.89
C ALA A 82 -21.60 -5.61 -8.72
N LYS A 83 -22.81 -6.15 -8.97
CA LYS A 83 -23.50 -7.00 -7.98
C LYS A 83 -22.89 -8.41 -7.90
N SER A 84 -22.30 -8.88 -8.99
CA SER A 84 -21.62 -10.17 -9.10
C SER A 84 -20.79 -10.23 -10.38
N TRP A 85 -19.89 -11.20 -10.45
CA TRP A 85 -19.11 -11.50 -11.65
C TRP A 85 -18.81 -13.00 -11.73
N THR A 86 -18.47 -13.46 -12.92
CA THR A 86 -18.01 -14.84 -13.18
C THR A 86 -16.75 -14.80 -14.03
N ALA A 87 -15.78 -15.66 -13.69
CA ALA A 87 -14.59 -15.87 -14.50
C ALA A 87 -14.70 -17.17 -15.28
N SER A 88 -14.23 -17.16 -16.54
CA SER A 88 -14.11 -18.39 -17.33
C SER A 88 -13.04 -19.33 -16.76
N PRO A 89 -13.11 -20.64 -17.00
CA PRO A 89 -12.13 -21.60 -16.50
C PRO A 89 -10.69 -21.32 -16.94
N ASP A 90 -10.51 -20.67 -18.09
CA ASP A 90 -9.20 -20.26 -18.61
C ASP A 90 -8.69 -18.94 -18.01
N GLY A 91 -9.47 -18.31 -17.11
CA GLY A 91 -9.10 -17.06 -16.44
C GLY A 91 -8.96 -15.84 -17.35
N ARG A 92 -9.51 -15.90 -18.57
CA ARG A 92 -9.37 -14.83 -19.56
C ARG A 92 -10.63 -14.02 -19.80
N HIS A 93 -11.80 -14.54 -19.47
CA HIS A 93 -13.07 -13.86 -19.67
C HIS A 93 -13.77 -13.63 -18.33
N TYR A 94 -14.14 -12.39 -18.06
CA TYR A 94 -14.89 -12.00 -16.88
C TYR A 94 -16.21 -11.39 -17.31
N THR A 95 -17.32 -12.02 -16.95
CA THR A 95 -18.64 -11.43 -17.14
C THR A 95 -19.05 -10.72 -15.87
N VAL A 96 -19.27 -9.42 -15.95
CA VAL A 96 -19.60 -8.54 -14.82
C VAL A 96 -21.04 -8.08 -14.94
N TYR A 97 -21.83 -8.32 -13.89
CA TYR A 97 -23.24 -7.94 -13.80
C TYR A 97 -23.38 -6.70 -12.90
N LEU A 98 -23.82 -5.58 -13.48
CA LEU A 98 -23.99 -4.32 -12.77
C LEU A 98 -25.26 -4.31 -11.91
N ARG A 99 -25.25 -3.47 -10.86
CA ARG A 99 -26.45 -3.13 -10.10
C ARG A 99 -27.36 -2.26 -10.94
N GLN A 100 -28.66 -2.51 -10.88
CA GLN A 100 -29.68 -1.67 -11.52
C GLN A 100 -30.14 -0.58 -10.57
N GLY A 101 -30.60 0.54 -11.12
CA GLY A 101 -31.15 1.66 -10.35
C GLY A 101 -30.11 2.53 -9.64
N VAL A 102 -28.82 2.30 -9.86
CA VAL A 102 -27.73 3.18 -9.37
C VAL A 102 -27.78 4.50 -10.12
N ARG A 103 -27.53 5.60 -9.40
CA ARG A 103 -27.52 6.96 -9.96
C ARG A 103 -26.26 7.71 -9.55
N PHE A 104 -25.78 8.56 -10.43
CA PHE A 104 -24.79 9.57 -10.10
C PHE A 104 -25.32 10.60 -9.11
N SER A 105 -24.45 11.38 -8.50
CA SER A 105 -24.81 12.39 -7.49
C SER A 105 -25.63 13.58 -8.02
N ASP A 106 -25.78 13.71 -9.34
CA ASP A 106 -26.68 14.62 -10.03
C ASP A 106 -28.05 13.99 -10.37
N GLY A 107 -28.25 12.72 -10.05
CA GLY A 107 -29.46 11.95 -10.29
C GLY A 107 -29.52 11.21 -11.61
N SER A 108 -28.53 11.37 -12.51
CA SER A 108 -28.46 10.66 -13.78
C SER A 108 -28.23 9.16 -13.58
N PRO A 109 -28.83 8.28 -14.40
CA PRO A 109 -28.68 6.83 -14.25
C PRO A 109 -27.26 6.37 -14.62
N PHE A 110 -26.79 5.35 -13.91
CA PHE A 110 -25.53 4.64 -14.20
C PHE A 110 -25.83 3.32 -14.93
N ASN A 111 -25.09 3.03 -15.99
CA ASN A 111 -25.18 1.78 -16.73
C ASN A 111 -23.86 1.38 -17.40
N ALA A 112 -23.90 0.33 -18.24
CA ALA A 112 -22.75 -0.20 -18.94
C ALA A 112 -22.06 0.79 -19.90
N ASP A 113 -22.79 1.79 -20.42
CA ASP A 113 -22.19 2.82 -21.30
C ASP A 113 -21.21 3.71 -20.55
N ASP A 114 -21.46 4.00 -19.25
CA ASP A 114 -20.54 4.76 -18.40
C ASP A 114 -19.27 3.96 -18.12
N VAL A 115 -19.40 2.63 -17.94
CA VAL A 115 -18.24 1.75 -17.75
C VAL A 115 -17.37 1.70 -19.01
N VAL A 116 -17.99 1.53 -20.19
CA VAL A 116 -17.27 1.54 -21.48
C VAL A 116 -16.59 2.88 -21.70
N PHE A 117 -17.26 3.98 -21.40
CA PHE A 117 -16.68 5.33 -21.49
C PHE A 117 -15.47 5.47 -20.57
N SER A 118 -15.62 5.10 -19.29
CA SER A 118 -14.54 5.18 -18.30
C SER A 118 -13.33 4.36 -18.73
N TRP A 119 -13.56 3.12 -19.17
CA TRP A 119 -12.52 2.21 -19.61
C TRP A 119 -11.70 2.77 -20.77
N ASN A 120 -12.39 3.31 -21.79
CA ASN A 120 -11.75 3.94 -22.93
C ASN A 120 -10.96 5.19 -22.52
N ALA A 121 -11.49 6.00 -21.61
CA ALA A 121 -10.80 7.19 -21.11
C ALA A 121 -9.51 6.84 -20.35
N TYR A 122 -9.51 5.79 -19.50
CA TYR A 122 -8.29 5.36 -18.83
C TYR A 122 -7.24 4.78 -19.78
N LEU A 123 -7.66 4.11 -20.86
CA LEU A 123 -6.75 3.52 -21.85
C LEU A 123 -6.23 4.52 -22.87
N ASP A 124 -6.87 5.68 -23.03
CA ASP A 124 -6.45 6.68 -24.01
C ASP A 124 -5.08 7.29 -23.65
N GLU A 125 -4.10 7.05 -24.52
CA GLU A 125 -2.73 7.54 -24.34
C GLU A 125 -2.63 9.06 -24.22
N LYS A 126 -3.55 9.79 -24.85
CA LYS A 126 -3.56 11.26 -24.84
C LYS A 126 -3.90 11.85 -23.48
N ILE A 127 -4.54 11.07 -22.61
CA ILE A 127 -4.93 11.51 -21.26
C ILE A 127 -3.76 11.37 -20.27
N HIS A 128 -2.80 10.48 -20.56
CA HIS A 128 -1.66 10.18 -19.68
C HIS A 128 -2.08 9.75 -18.27
N SER A 129 -3.13 8.92 -18.17
CA SER A 129 -3.59 8.42 -16.89
C SER A 129 -2.53 7.52 -16.23
N PRO A 130 -2.13 7.80 -14.97
CA PRO A 130 -1.23 6.93 -14.24
C PRO A 130 -1.82 5.53 -13.95
N GLN A 131 -3.14 5.36 -14.06
CA GLN A 131 -3.82 4.08 -13.91
C GLN A 131 -3.85 3.26 -15.20
N ARG A 132 -3.45 3.82 -16.35
CA ARG A 132 -3.47 3.14 -17.64
C ARG A 132 -2.73 1.80 -17.61
N ASP A 133 -1.54 1.80 -17.01
CA ASP A 133 -0.69 0.60 -16.96
C ASP A 133 -1.32 -0.55 -16.17
N LEU A 134 -2.23 -0.26 -15.22
CA LEU A 134 -3.00 -1.28 -14.52
C LEU A 134 -3.95 -2.05 -15.44
N LEU A 135 -4.36 -1.45 -16.55
CA LEU A 135 -5.27 -2.02 -17.55
C LEU A 135 -4.54 -2.72 -18.70
N LEU A 136 -3.20 -2.81 -18.61
CA LEU A 136 -2.36 -3.50 -19.58
C LEU A 136 -1.80 -4.78 -18.96
N ILE A 137 -2.01 -5.90 -19.60
CA ILE A 137 -1.40 -7.18 -19.23
C ILE A 137 -0.40 -7.56 -20.31
N SER A 138 0.88 -7.66 -19.93
CA SER A 138 1.99 -7.86 -20.88
C SER A 138 1.96 -6.84 -22.03
N GLY A 139 1.71 -5.56 -21.69
CA GLY A 139 1.67 -4.45 -22.64
C GLY A 139 0.44 -4.41 -23.55
N LYS A 140 -0.53 -5.31 -23.37
CA LYS A 140 -1.76 -5.36 -24.17
C LYS A 140 -2.96 -4.96 -23.31
N PRO A 141 -3.88 -4.11 -23.83
CA PRO A 141 -5.04 -3.68 -23.08
C PRO A 141 -6.04 -4.82 -22.82
N ILE A 142 -6.67 -4.77 -21.66
CA ILE A 142 -7.85 -5.59 -21.36
C ILE A 142 -8.99 -5.05 -22.23
N ALA A 143 -9.55 -5.90 -23.08
CA ALA A 143 -10.67 -5.52 -23.92
C ALA A 143 -11.98 -5.56 -23.13
N LEU A 144 -12.85 -4.56 -23.37
CA LEU A 144 -14.17 -4.47 -22.77
C LEU A 144 -15.25 -4.47 -23.85
N ARG A 145 -16.28 -5.31 -23.68
CA ARG A 145 -17.46 -5.36 -24.53
C ARG A 145 -18.73 -5.23 -23.71
N LYS A 146 -19.61 -4.34 -24.11
CA LYS A 146 -20.98 -4.26 -23.60
C LYS A 146 -21.80 -5.40 -24.18
N ILE A 147 -22.43 -6.21 -23.33
CA ILE A 147 -23.38 -7.26 -23.73
C ILE A 147 -24.81 -6.70 -23.78
N ASP A 148 -25.22 -6.05 -22.68
CA ASP A 148 -26.48 -5.35 -22.55
C ASP A 148 -26.30 -4.13 -21.62
N GLU A 149 -27.40 -3.49 -21.21
CA GLU A 149 -27.41 -2.27 -20.39
C GLU A 149 -26.73 -2.46 -19.02
N TYR A 150 -26.69 -3.69 -18.48
CA TYR A 150 -26.18 -4.01 -17.15
C TYR A 150 -25.22 -5.19 -17.14
N THR A 151 -24.76 -5.64 -18.31
CA THR A 151 -23.84 -6.78 -18.44
C THR A 151 -22.66 -6.41 -19.32
N LEU A 152 -21.46 -6.68 -18.82
CA LEU A 152 -20.19 -6.41 -19.47
C LEU A 152 -19.35 -7.69 -19.55
N GLU A 153 -18.54 -7.78 -20.58
CA GLU A 153 -17.52 -8.82 -20.71
C GLU A 153 -16.14 -8.19 -20.86
N PHE A 154 -15.23 -8.55 -19.95
CA PHE A 154 -13.82 -8.21 -20.04
C PHE A 154 -13.04 -9.39 -20.59
N THR A 155 -12.23 -9.16 -21.60
CA THR A 155 -11.35 -10.17 -22.19
C THR A 155 -9.90 -9.79 -21.94
N LEU A 156 -9.20 -10.64 -21.20
CA LEU A 156 -7.81 -10.46 -20.83
C LEU A 156 -6.89 -11.07 -21.89
N PRO A 157 -5.75 -10.44 -22.21
CA PRO A 157 -4.78 -10.97 -23.18
C PRO A 157 -4.23 -12.35 -22.79
N GLN A 158 -4.15 -12.63 -21.49
CA GLN A 158 -3.74 -13.92 -20.90
C GLN A 158 -4.43 -14.12 -19.55
N PRO A 159 -4.43 -15.35 -18.98
CA PRO A 159 -4.91 -15.57 -17.62
C PRO A 159 -4.24 -14.61 -16.64
N TYR A 160 -5.03 -14.02 -15.73
CA TYR A 160 -4.52 -13.04 -14.79
C TYR A 160 -5.24 -13.16 -13.44
N ALA A 161 -4.54 -13.72 -12.47
CA ALA A 161 -5.11 -14.11 -11.18
C ALA A 161 -5.60 -12.94 -10.31
N VAL A 162 -5.17 -11.72 -10.63
CA VAL A 162 -5.53 -10.49 -9.88
C VAL A 162 -6.54 -9.61 -10.61
N ALA A 163 -7.17 -10.11 -11.67
CA ALA A 163 -8.08 -9.29 -12.48
C ALA A 163 -9.18 -8.59 -11.65
N GLU A 164 -9.76 -9.27 -10.65
CA GLU A 164 -10.78 -8.69 -9.78
C GLU A 164 -10.28 -7.46 -9.01
N ARG A 165 -9.02 -7.47 -8.61
CA ARG A 165 -8.43 -6.38 -7.82
C ARG A 165 -8.17 -5.13 -8.65
N LEU A 166 -7.97 -5.27 -9.96
CA LEU A 166 -7.80 -4.13 -10.86
C LEU A 166 -9.03 -3.22 -10.87
N PHE A 167 -10.21 -3.81 -10.66
CA PHE A 167 -11.48 -3.07 -10.69
C PHE A 167 -11.73 -2.21 -9.45
N ASP A 168 -10.93 -2.33 -8.37
CA ASP A 168 -10.96 -1.46 -7.17
C ASP A 168 -10.27 -0.10 -7.42
N SER A 169 -9.43 -0.01 -8.44
CA SER A 169 -8.63 1.20 -8.68
C SER A 169 -9.15 2.10 -9.79
N ILE A 170 -10.27 1.73 -10.40
CA ILE A 170 -10.83 2.38 -11.59
C ILE A 170 -12.19 2.98 -11.25
N ALA A 171 -12.22 4.29 -11.00
CA ALA A 171 -13.45 5.01 -10.72
C ALA A 171 -14.33 5.14 -11.97
N MET A 172 -15.62 4.88 -11.84
CA MET A 172 -16.58 5.02 -12.94
C MET A 172 -16.98 6.48 -13.14
N LEU A 173 -16.88 6.95 -14.38
CA LEU A 173 -17.05 8.33 -14.80
C LEU A 173 -18.44 8.57 -15.42
N PRO A 174 -19.08 9.73 -15.20
CA PRO A 174 -20.38 10.10 -15.80
C PRO A 174 -20.21 10.47 -17.29
N ARG A 175 -20.54 9.54 -18.16
CA ARG A 175 -20.45 9.75 -19.61
C ARG A 175 -21.23 10.99 -20.06
N HIS A 176 -22.42 11.19 -19.51
CA HIS A 176 -23.29 12.32 -19.88
C HIS A 176 -22.68 13.71 -19.64
N LEU A 177 -21.80 13.85 -18.64
CA LEU A 177 -21.07 15.10 -18.38
C LEU A 177 -19.75 15.20 -19.12
N LEU A 178 -19.05 14.07 -19.34
CA LEU A 178 -17.67 14.07 -19.75
C LEU A 178 -17.43 13.68 -21.23
N GLN A 179 -18.40 13.06 -21.90
CA GLN A 179 -18.27 12.62 -23.30
C GLN A 179 -17.84 13.75 -24.23
N ARG A 180 -18.48 14.92 -24.13
CA ARG A 180 -18.13 16.08 -24.98
C ARG A 180 -16.72 16.57 -24.74
N ARG A 181 -16.27 16.61 -23.48
CA ARG A 181 -14.87 16.98 -23.15
C ARG A 181 -13.87 15.96 -23.67
N TYR A 182 -14.23 14.68 -23.68
CA TYR A 182 -13.43 13.61 -24.25
C TYR A 182 -13.25 13.79 -25.76
N GLU A 183 -14.36 13.99 -26.49
CA GLU A 183 -14.35 14.22 -27.94
C GLU A 183 -13.57 15.48 -28.34
N GLN A 184 -13.56 16.49 -27.50
CA GLN A 184 -12.80 17.73 -27.69
C GLN A 184 -11.32 17.63 -27.26
N GLY A 185 -10.88 16.51 -26.68
CA GLY A 185 -9.52 16.35 -26.16
C GLY A 185 -9.21 17.18 -24.91
N THR A 186 -10.24 17.62 -24.17
CA THR A 186 -10.12 18.47 -22.97
C THR A 186 -10.47 17.74 -21.67
N LEU A 187 -10.64 16.42 -21.70
CA LEU A 187 -11.03 15.61 -20.54
C LEU A 187 -9.99 15.66 -19.41
N ALA A 188 -8.71 15.73 -19.75
CA ALA A 188 -7.64 15.90 -18.76
C ALA A 188 -7.78 17.20 -17.94
N ASN A 189 -8.42 18.24 -18.48
CA ASN A 189 -8.67 19.51 -17.79
C ASN A 189 -10.00 19.53 -17.02
N ALA A 190 -10.80 18.44 -17.09
CA ALA A 190 -12.03 18.33 -16.32
C ALA A 190 -11.73 18.13 -14.84
N TRP A 191 -12.64 18.57 -13.98
CA TRP A 191 -12.60 18.35 -12.54
C TRP A 191 -11.29 18.79 -11.88
N GLY A 192 -10.70 19.88 -12.36
CA GLY A 192 -9.64 20.59 -11.64
C GLY A 192 -10.20 21.23 -10.36
N LEU A 193 -9.30 21.76 -9.52
CA LEU A 193 -9.68 22.37 -8.23
C LEU A 193 -10.58 23.62 -8.39
N SER A 194 -10.60 24.24 -9.56
CA SER A 194 -11.50 25.36 -9.88
C SER A 194 -12.85 24.94 -10.48
N ALA A 195 -13.11 23.63 -10.63
CA ALA A 195 -14.38 23.14 -11.16
C ALA A 195 -15.53 23.47 -10.20
N HIS A 196 -16.68 23.88 -10.75
CA HIS A 196 -17.87 24.08 -9.95
C HIS A 196 -18.44 22.73 -9.47
N PRO A 197 -18.99 22.65 -8.25
CA PRO A 197 -19.56 21.42 -7.72
C PRO A 197 -20.57 20.72 -8.66
N GLU A 198 -21.34 21.49 -9.41
CA GLU A 198 -22.35 21.00 -10.37
C GLU A 198 -21.73 20.32 -11.62
N GLU A 199 -20.45 20.58 -11.91
CA GLU A 199 -19.71 19.92 -12.99
C GLU A 199 -19.21 18.54 -12.61
N ILE A 200 -19.27 18.18 -11.31
CA ILE A 200 -18.71 16.95 -10.78
C ILE A 200 -19.85 16.04 -10.28
N ALA A 201 -19.99 14.89 -10.92
CA ALA A 201 -20.94 13.88 -10.48
C ALA A 201 -20.23 12.53 -10.34
N GLY A 202 -20.40 11.91 -9.17
CA GLY A 202 -19.82 10.61 -8.86
C GLY A 202 -20.82 9.63 -8.31
N LEU A 203 -20.39 8.40 -8.05
CA LEU A 203 -21.21 7.29 -7.56
C LEU A 203 -20.92 6.97 -6.08
N GLY A 204 -20.04 7.76 -5.45
CA GLY A 204 -19.65 7.61 -4.06
C GLY A 204 -20.67 8.14 -3.06
N PRO A 205 -20.41 7.92 -1.75
CA PRO A 205 -21.32 8.32 -0.67
C PRO A 205 -21.45 9.84 -0.51
N PHE A 206 -20.46 10.59 -0.98
CA PHE A 206 -20.46 12.06 -0.87
C PHE A 206 -20.26 12.70 -2.24
N ARG A 207 -20.59 14.01 -2.33
CA ARG A 207 -20.32 14.85 -3.50
C ARG A 207 -19.68 16.16 -3.07
N LEU A 208 -18.98 16.82 -4.00
CA LEU A 208 -18.38 18.12 -3.72
C LEU A 208 -19.46 19.16 -3.42
N LYS A 209 -19.30 19.88 -2.31
CA LYS A 209 -20.11 21.05 -1.97
C LYS A 209 -19.34 22.35 -2.15
N ALA A 210 -18.09 22.39 -1.69
CA ALA A 210 -17.26 23.57 -1.78
C ALA A 210 -15.77 23.21 -1.67
N TYR A 211 -14.94 23.98 -2.34
CA TYR A 211 -13.49 23.99 -2.19
C TYR A 211 -13.04 25.41 -1.89
N VAL A 212 -12.26 25.58 -0.84
CA VAL A 212 -11.67 26.87 -0.43
C VAL A 212 -10.15 26.69 -0.47
N PRO A 213 -9.46 27.27 -1.49
CA PRO A 213 -8.03 27.10 -1.69
C PRO A 213 -7.20 27.38 -0.44
N GLY A 214 -6.23 26.53 -0.14
CA GLY A 214 -5.34 26.64 1.00
C GLY A 214 -6.00 26.41 2.36
N GLN A 215 -7.31 26.12 2.43
CA GLN A 215 -8.04 26.01 3.69
C GLN A 215 -8.72 24.67 3.88
N ARG A 216 -9.69 24.35 3.01
CA ARG A 216 -10.54 23.15 3.19
C ARG A 216 -11.28 22.75 1.92
N ILE A 217 -11.74 21.50 1.92
CA ILE A 217 -12.74 20.98 1.01
C ILE A 217 -13.95 20.50 1.83
N VAL A 218 -15.15 20.72 1.31
CA VAL A 218 -16.40 20.31 1.95
C VAL A 218 -17.11 19.35 1.01
N LEU A 219 -17.36 18.16 1.49
CA LEU A 219 -18.22 17.18 0.84
C LEU A 219 -19.55 17.10 1.58
N GLU A 220 -20.65 16.97 0.85
CA GLU A 220 -21.97 16.73 1.41
C GLU A 220 -22.50 15.37 1.00
N ARG A 221 -23.45 14.84 1.74
CA ARG A 221 -24.13 13.57 1.44
C ARG A 221 -24.62 13.53 0.00
N ASN A 222 -24.33 12.43 -0.70
CA ASN A 222 -24.94 12.13 -1.99
C ASN A 222 -26.36 11.61 -1.78
N PRO A 223 -27.42 12.35 -2.19
CA PRO A 223 -28.81 11.95 -1.97
C PRO A 223 -29.22 10.71 -2.80
N TYR A 224 -28.44 10.36 -3.82
CA TYR A 224 -28.69 9.23 -4.70
C TYR A 224 -27.78 8.03 -4.42
N TYR A 225 -27.05 8.03 -3.28
CA TYR A 225 -26.16 6.92 -2.98
C TYR A 225 -26.93 5.62 -2.83
N TRP A 226 -26.43 4.58 -3.48
CA TRP A 226 -27.17 3.33 -3.71
C TRP A 226 -27.14 2.33 -2.55
N LYS A 227 -26.17 2.43 -1.63
CA LYS A 227 -26.08 1.53 -0.47
C LYS A 227 -27.10 1.90 0.60
N LYS A 228 -27.59 0.85 1.28
CA LYS A 228 -28.45 0.95 2.45
C LYS A 228 -27.87 0.13 3.59
N ASP A 229 -28.19 0.50 4.81
CA ASP A 229 -27.88 -0.30 5.98
C ASP A 229 -28.79 -1.56 6.08
N PRO A 230 -28.53 -2.49 7.04
CA PRO A 230 -29.36 -3.70 7.21
C PRO A 230 -30.84 -3.43 7.48
N ASN A 231 -31.20 -2.23 7.98
CA ASN A 231 -32.59 -1.83 8.23
C ASN A 231 -33.24 -1.16 7.02
N GLY A 232 -32.51 -1.02 5.89
CA GLY A 232 -33.00 -0.38 4.68
C GLY A 232 -32.87 1.14 4.68
N GLN A 233 -32.24 1.75 5.69
CA GLN A 233 -31.98 3.20 5.74
C GLN A 233 -30.86 3.56 4.76
N ALA A 234 -31.06 4.66 4.03
CA ALA A 234 -30.08 5.14 3.06
C ALA A 234 -28.76 5.57 3.76
N LEU A 235 -27.63 5.16 3.20
CA LEU A 235 -26.30 5.63 3.55
C LEU A 235 -25.91 6.83 2.63
N PRO A 236 -24.90 7.62 3.00
CA PRO A 236 -24.15 7.60 4.25
C PRO A 236 -24.96 8.19 5.42
N TYR A 237 -24.56 7.89 6.65
CA TYR A 237 -25.20 8.49 7.84
C TYR A 237 -24.82 9.97 8.01
N LEU A 238 -23.56 10.34 7.76
CA LEU A 238 -23.09 11.73 7.89
C LEU A 238 -23.75 12.65 6.86
N ASP A 239 -24.04 13.90 7.26
CA ASP A 239 -24.49 14.94 6.34
C ASP A 239 -23.33 15.52 5.51
N SER A 240 -22.13 15.60 6.10
CA SER A 240 -20.98 16.18 5.45
C SER A 240 -19.65 15.70 6.03
N ILE A 241 -18.61 15.80 5.21
CA ILE A 241 -17.22 15.67 5.61
C ILE A 241 -16.50 16.98 5.26
N VAL A 242 -15.79 17.56 6.24
CA VAL A 242 -14.93 18.73 6.06
C VAL A 242 -13.48 18.28 6.22
N SER A 243 -12.72 18.38 5.15
CA SER A 243 -11.28 18.13 5.17
C SER A 243 -10.54 19.47 5.21
N ILE A 244 -9.81 19.74 6.29
CA ILE A 244 -8.98 20.94 6.47
C ILE A 244 -7.53 20.59 6.16
N PHE A 245 -6.80 21.54 5.55
CA PHE A 245 -5.41 21.29 5.18
C PHE A 245 -4.47 21.67 6.32
N ALA A 246 -3.55 20.79 6.66
CA ALA A 246 -2.49 20.96 7.66
C ALA A 246 -1.13 21.03 6.97
N ALA A 247 -0.16 21.71 7.59
CA ALA A 247 1.16 21.87 6.98
C ALA A 247 2.01 20.59 6.99
N ASN A 248 1.77 19.68 7.95
CA ASN A 248 2.50 18.44 8.15
C ASN A 248 1.75 17.52 9.14
N ALA A 249 2.26 16.31 9.36
CA ALA A 249 1.67 15.33 10.26
C ALA A 249 1.61 15.81 11.74
N ASP A 250 2.61 16.56 12.22
CA ASP A 250 2.60 17.09 13.59
C ASP A 250 1.47 18.12 13.77
N ALA A 251 1.19 18.94 12.74
CA ALA A 251 0.07 19.88 12.74
C ALA A 251 -1.28 19.14 12.73
N GLU A 252 -1.39 17.99 12.05
CA GLU A 252 -2.59 17.14 12.11
C GLU A 252 -2.81 16.58 13.52
N ALA A 253 -1.75 16.07 14.16
CA ALA A 253 -1.81 15.55 15.53
C ALA A 253 -2.21 16.66 16.53
N LEU A 254 -1.67 17.87 16.40
CA LEU A 254 -2.03 19.03 17.23
C LEU A 254 -3.48 19.45 17.05
N ARG A 255 -4.02 19.48 15.81
CA ARG A 255 -5.43 19.79 15.55
C ARG A 255 -6.36 18.74 16.14
N PHE A 256 -5.99 17.45 16.05
CA PHE A 256 -6.73 16.38 16.68
C PHE A 256 -6.73 16.53 18.22
N ASP A 257 -5.58 16.84 18.81
CA ASP A 257 -5.47 17.08 20.24
C ASP A 257 -6.31 18.29 20.68
N ALA A 258 -6.26 19.39 19.95
CA ALA A 258 -7.06 20.59 20.22
C ALA A 258 -8.59 20.35 20.09
N GLY A 259 -9.01 19.29 19.39
CA GLY A 259 -10.41 19.00 19.12
C GLY A 259 -10.96 19.65 17.86
N ASP A 260 -10.08 20.23 17.02
CA ASP A 260 -10.46 20.83 15.73
C ASP A 260 -10.83 19.76 14.69
N THR A 261 -10.32 18.53 14.85
CA THR A 261 -10.61 17.39 13.99
C THR A 261 -11.10 16.19 14.78
N ASP A 262 -11.87 15.33 14.14
CA ASP A 262 -12.49 14.16 14.72
C ASP A 262 -11.63 12.90 14.65
N MET A 263 -10.74 12.85 13.67
CA MET A 263 -9.89 11.69 13.41
C MET A 263 -8.51 12.16 12.97
N VAL A 264 -7.53 11.28 13.20
CA VAL A 264 -6.18 11.38 12.67
C VAL A 264 -5.78 10.02 12.08
N SER A 265 -5.32 10.02 10.82
CA SER A 265 -5.10 8.79 10.05
C SER A 265 -3.70 8.21 10.19
N ARG A 266 -2.73 8.99 10.64
CA ARG A 266 -1.34 8.54 10.83
C ARG A 266 -0.69 9.37 11.94
N LEU A 267 -0.36 8.72 13.03
CA LEU A 267 0.42 9.32 14.12
C LEU A 267 1.85 8.79 14.08
N SER A 268 2.80 9.64 14.40
CA SER A 268 4.14 9.17 14.78
C SER A 268 4.05 8.43 16.12
N ALA A 269 5.01 7.55 16.40
CA ALA A 269 5.09 6.89 17.70
C ALA A 269 5.25 7.92 18.86
N ALA A 270 5.89 9.06 18.58
CA ALA A 270 6.06 10.15 19.55
C ALA A 270 4.73 10.85 19.87
N ASP A 271 3.96 11.22 18.82
CA ASP A 271 2.65 11.85 19.00
C ASP A 271 1.67 10.91 19.70
N TYR A 272 1.69 9.63 19.32
CA TYR A 272 0.88 8.61 19.98
C TYR A 272 1.14 8.56 21.50
N ASP A 273 2.41 8.54 21.93
CA ASP A 273 2.79 8.52 23.34
C ASP A 273 2.35 9.80 24.08
N VAL A 274 2.39 10.94 23.41
CA VAL A 274 1.94 12.23 23.98
C VAL A 274 0.43 12.21 24.15
N LEU A 275 -0.31 11.89 23.09
CA LEU A 275 -1.77 11.87 23.09
C LEU A 275 -2.35 10.83 24.04
N GLN A 276 -1.71 9.64 24.16
CA GLN A 276 -2.17 8.55 25.03
C GLN A 276 -2.35 8.97 26.49
N LYS A 277 -1.57 9.95 26.97
CA LYS A 277 -1.66 10.46 28.35
C LYS A 277 -2.98 11.19 28.62
N ASP A 278 -3.56 11.78 27.59
CA ASP A 278 -4.75 12.62 27.67
C ASP A 278 -6.01 11.97 27.06
N GLU A 279 -5.91 10.74 26.57
CA GLU A 279 -6.97 9.99 25.87
C GLU A 279 -8.33 10.09 26.58
N LYS A 280 -8.39 9.70 27.86
CA LYS A 280 -9.62 9.74 28.66
C LYS A 280 -10.12 11.16 28.92
N ARG A 281 -9.20 12.09 29.20
CA ARG A 281 -9.52 13.49 29.55
C ARG A 281 -10.11 14.25 28.37
N ARG A 282 -9.66 13.93 27.15
CA ARG A 282 -10.02 14.62 25.92
C ARG A 282 -11.02 13.85 25.05
N HIS A 283 -11.59 12.76 25.58
CA HIS A 283 -12.65 11.99 24.93
C HIS A 283 -12.31 11.53 23.51
N PHE A 284 -11.21 10.81 23.37
CA PHE A 284 -10.83 10.13 22.13
C PHE A 284 -10.21 8.76 22.43
N HIS A 285 -10.15 7.93 21.40
CA HIS A 285 -9.47 6.64 21.41
C HIS A 285 -8.33 6.61 20.40
N LEU A 286 -7.19 6.04 20.83
CA LEU A 286 -6.06 5.75 19.99
C LEU A 286 -6.02 4.25 19.69
N TYR A 287 -5.70 3.92 18.44
CA TYR A 287 -5.64 2.56 17.95
C TYR A 287 -4.23 2.28 17.40
N ASP A 288 -3.61 1.23 17.92
CA ASP A 288 -2.42 0.62 17.36
C ASP A 288 -2.86 -0.60 16.55
N LEU A 289 -2.88 -0.49 15.22
CA LEU A 289 -3.34 -1.55 14.33
C LEU A 289 -2.28 -2.61 14.05
N GLY A 290 -1.11 -2.46 14.68
CA GLY A 290 0.06 -3.30 14.42
C GLY A 290 0.76 -2.94 13.10
N PRO A 291 1.65 -3.82 12.61
CA PRO A 291 2.43 -3.54 11.41
C PRO A 291 1.55 -3.33 10.19
N GLY A 292 1.82 -2.24 9.46
CA GLY A 292 1.23 -1.96 8.17
C GLY A 292 1.80 -2.84 7.06
N LEU A 293 1.54 -2.47 5.80
CA LEU A 293 2.18 -3.08 4.63
C LEU A 293 3.47 -2.38 4.22
N GLU A 294 3.74 -1.22 4.80
CA GLU A 294 4.98 -0.48 4.57
C GLU A 294 6.16 -1.17 5.23
N TYR A 295 7.34 -1.07 4.61
CA TYR A 295 8.56 -1.61 5.18
C TYR A 295 9.78 -0.73 4.92
N ASP A 296 10.64 -0.64 5.92
CA ASP A 296 11.96 -0.01 5.80
C ASP A 296 13.00 -1.07 5.47
N PHE A 297 13.92 -0.72 4.57
CA PHE A 297 15.00 -1.60 4.15
C PHE A 297 16.27 -0.85 3.79
N LEU A 298 17.40 -1.50 4.00
CA LEU A 298 18.70 -1.07 3.55
C LEU A 298 19.07 -1.85 2.29
N PHE A 299 19.60 -1.17 1.27
CA PHE A 299 20.07 -1.81 0.04
C PHE A 299 21.38 -1.19 -0.45
N PHE A 300 22.08 -1.95 -1.28
CA PHE A 300 23.35 -1.56 -1.85
C PHE A 300 23.24 -1.28 -3.34
N ASN A 301 24.09 -0.40 -3.85
CA ASN A 301 24.14 -0.07 -5.25
C ASN A 301 24.85 -1.17 -6.05
N GLU A 302 24.08 -2.01 -6.74
CA GLU A 302 24.56 -3.06 -7.63
C GLU A 302 24.51 -2.67 -9.12
N ASN A 303 24.15 -1.41 -9.45
CA ASN A 303 24.05 -0.92 -10.81
C ASN A 303 25.37 -1.00 -11.56
N ALA A 304 25.32 -1.26 -12.88
CA ALA A 304 26.49 -1.17 -13.74
C ALA A 304 26.82 0.31 -14.02
N ILE A 305 27.77 0.86 -13.28
CA ILE A 305 28.21 2.25 -13.39
C ILE A 305 29.67 2.27 -13.84
N SER A 306 30.02 3.18 -14.76
CA SER A 306 31.40 3.32 -15.20
C SER A 306 32.30 3.82 -14.05
N GLN A 307 33.55 3.38 -14.02
CA GLN A 307 34.54 3.80 -13.02
C GLN A 307 34.78 5.32 -13.05
N ASP A 308 34.67 5.94 -14.22
CA ASP A 308 34.88 7.38 -14.38
C ASP A 308 33.78 8.21 -13.71
N SER A 309 32.54 7.69 -13.64
CA SER A 309 31.42 8.37 -13.02
C SER A 309 31.33 8.22 -11.49
N SER A 310 31.97 7.18 -10.93
CA SER A 310 32.01 6.95 -9.46
C SER A 310 33.26 6.17 -9.07
N PRO A 311 34.41 6.86 -8.92
CA PRO A 311 35.66 6.24 -8.48
C PRO A 311 35.49 5.52 -7.14
N GLY A 312 35.98 4.30 -7.03
CA GLY A 312 35.90 3.48 -5.81
C GLY A 312 34.60 2.70 -5.62
N LEU A 313 33.49 3.06 -6.28
CA LEU A 313 32.22 2.33 -6.16
C LEU A 313 32.33 0.90 -6.72
N SER A 314 33.02 0.72 -7.86
CA SER A 314 33.23 -0.61 -8.47
C SER A 314 33.90 -1.60 -7.52
N GLN A 315 34.87 -1.13 -6.71
CA GLN A 315 35.49 -1.96 -5.67
C GLN A 315 34.46 -2.36 -4.62
N LYS A 316 33.67 -1.42 -4.10
CA LYS A 316 32.65 -1.65 -3.09
C LYS A 316 31.54 -2.57 -3.61
N GLN A 317 31.16 -2.43 -4.88
CA GLN A 317 30.20 -3.34 -5.53
C GLN A 317 30.69 -4.80 -5.57
N SER A 318 32.02 -5.05 -5.59
CA SER A 318 32.54 -6.40 -5.45
C SER A 318 32.23 -7.04 -4.08
N TRP A 319 31.97 -6.21 -3.06
CA TRP A 319 31.48 -6.65 -1.74
C TRP A 319 29.96 -6.76 -1.75
N PHE A 320 29.27 -5.73 -2.22
CA PHE A 320 27.81 -5.59 -2.20
C PHE A 320 27.09 -6.72 -2.93
N ARG A 321 27.64 -7.20 -4.05
CA ARG A 321 27.09 -8.33 -4.82
C ARG A 321 27.27 -9.69 -4.15
N LYS A 322 28.10 -9.81 -3.09
CA LYS A 322 28.26 -11.07 -2.36
C LYS A 322 27.09 -11.28 -1.39
N VAL A 323 26.31 -12.33 -1.61
CA VAL A 323 25.18 -12.69 -0.72
C VAL A 323 25.63 -12.81 0.73
N ALA A 324 26.78 -13.46 0.99
CA ALA A 324 27.28 -13.61 2.35
C ALA A 324 27.69 -12.28 3.01
N PHE A 325 28.15 -11.28 2.23
CA PHE A 325 28.37 -9.92 2.74
C PHE A 325 27.05 -9.29 3.18
N ARG A 326 26.02 -9.29 2.33
CA ARG A 326 24.71 -8.73 2.66
C ARG A 326 24.07 -9.43 3.85
N ARG A 327 24.17 -10.77 3.92
CA ARG A 327 23.70 -11.54 5.07
C ARG A 327 24.47 -11.23 6.35
N ALA A 328 25.80 -10.98 6.26
CA ALA A 328 26.59 -10.55 7.39
C ALA A 328 26.12 -9.19 7.93
N ILE A 329 25.92 -8.21 7.04
CA ILE A 329 25.35 -6.90 7.42
C ILE A 329 23.96 -7.09 8.06
N SER A 330 23.09 -7.92 7.47
CA SER A 330 21.76 -8.21 8.02
C SER A 330 21.82 -8.82 9.43
N SER A 331 22.80 -9.75 9.68
CA SER A 331 22.97 -10.37 10.99
C SER A 331 23.56 -9.43 12.05
N ALA A 332 24.30 -8.40 11.62
CA ALA A 332 24.90 -7.42 12.51
C ALA A 332 23.90 -6.36 12.99
N ILE A 333 22.85 -6.09 12.23
CA ILE A 333 21.87 -5.04 12.56
C ILE A 333 20.92 -5.53 13.66
N ASP A 334 20.89 -4.78 14.78
CA ASP A 334 19.92 -5.01 15.86
C ASP A 334 18.57 -4.33 15.55
N ARG A 335 17.68 -5.11 14.94
CA ARG A 335 16.32 -4.63 14.62
C ARG A 335 15.48 -4.39 15.87
N ALA A 336 15.77 -5.05 16.99
CA ALA A 336 15.07 -4.82 18.24
C ALA A 336 15.40 -3.44 18.81
N ASP A 337 16.64 -3.00 18.68
CA ASP A 337 17.04 -1.65 19.06
C ASP A 337 16.43 -0.58 18.13
N ILE A 338 16.36 -0.84 16.83
CA ILE A 338 15.64 0.03 15.90
C ILE A 338 14.18 0.16 16.32
N VAL A 339 13.49 -0.95 16.58
CA VAL A 339 12.09 -0.95 17.05
C VAL A 339 11.96 -0.17 18.36
N ARG A 340 12.82 -0.43 19.32
CA ARG A 340 12.75 0.15 20.66
C ARG A 340 13.06 1.65 20.68
N LEU A 341 14.11 2.07 19.99
CA LEU A 341 14.63 3.44 20.05
C LEU A 341 13.96 4.35 19.00
N ALA A 342 14.08 4.02 17.72
CA ALA A 342 13.56 4.86 16.64
C ALA A 342 12.04 4.80 16.52
N TYR A 343 11.41 3.66 16.85
CA TYR A 343 9.96 3.46 16.71
C TYR A 343 9.22 3.31 18.06
N ARG A 344 9.91 3.49 19.21
CA ARG A 344 9.31 3.45 20.56
C ARG A 344 8.49 2.17 20.81
N GLY A 345 8.94 1.04 20.28
CA GLY A 345 8.25 -0.25 20.36
C GLY A 345 7.10 -0.44 19.35
N ARG A 346 6.82 0.55 18.48
CA ARG A 346 5.70 0.49 17.52
C ARG A 346 6.18 0.22 16.09
N ALA A 347 6.90 -0.88 15.94
CA ALA A 347 7.28 -1.45 14.66
C ALA A 347 7.48 -2.96 14.81
N TYR A 348 7.44 -3.69 13.71
CA TYR A 348 7.68 -5.13 13.67
C TYR A 348 8.96 -5.42 12.89
N PRO A 349 9.91 -6.20 13.45
CA PRO A 349 11.16 -6.54 12.76
C PRO A 349 10.90 -7.52 11.62
N LEU A 350 11.48 -7.26 10.44
CA LEU A 350 11.24 -8.02 9.21
C LEU A 350 12.42 -8.86 8.77
N SER A 351 12.12 -10.06 8.25
CA SER A 351 13.05 -10.93 7.51
C SER A 351 12.78 -10.96 6.00
N SER A 352 11.58 -10.51 5.56
CA SER A 352 11.17 -10.41 4.16
C SER A 352 10.27 -9.18 3.98
N GLN A 353 9.85 -8.89 2.75
CA GLN A 353 8.99 -7.73 2.45
C GLN A 353 7.58 -7.84 3.05
N ALA A 354 7.04 -9.04 3.22
CA ALA A 354 5.70 -9.22 3.73
C ALA A 354 5.67 -9.16 5.27
N SER A 355 5.03 -8.11 5.81
CA SER A 355 4.77 -7.98 7.25
C SER A 355 3.62 -8.89 7.70
N PRO A 356 3.48 -9.16 9.02
CA PRO A 356 2.29 -9.84 9.55
C PRO A 356 0.97 -9.13 9.29
N GLY A 357 0.99 -7.84 8.96
CA GLY A 357 -0.17 -7.07 8.50
C GLY A 357 -0.73 -7.60 7.18
N ASN A 358 0.10 -8.19 6.34
CA ASN A 358 -0.33 -8.91 5.15
C ASN A 358 -0.88 -10.29 5.53
N LYS A 359 -2.16 -10.34 5.93
CA LYS A 359 -2.81 -11.53 6.48
C LYS A 359 -2.87 -12.71 5.50
N LEU A 360 -2.91 -12.42 4.21
CA LEU A 360 -3.11 -13.41 3.16
C LEU A 360 -1.79 -14.00 2.65
N TRP A 361 -0.73 -13.21 2.57
CA TRP A 361 0.45 -13.58 1.79
C TRP A 361 1.74 -13.76 2.56
N VAL A 362 1.82 -13.33 3.85
CA VAL A 362 3.03 -13.52 4.66
C VAL A 362 3.41 -15.01 4.80
N ASP A 363 4.67 -15.36 4.50
CA ASP A 363 5.21 -16.69 4.80
C ASP A 363 5.65 -16.75 6.28
N ARG A 364 4.82 -17.35 7.11
CA ARG A 364 5.08 -17.49 8.56
C ARG A 364 6.15 -18.52 8.91
N GLN A 365 6.70 -19.23 7.91
CA GLN A 365 7.79 -20.19 8.11
C GLN A 365 9.18 -19.53 8.02
N ILE A 366 9.27 -18.31 7.48
CA ILE A 366 10.50 -17.55 7.51
C ILE A 366 10.79 -17.15 8.96
N PRO A 367 11.99 -17.52 9.51
CA PRO A 367 12.30 -17.20 10.88
C PRO A 367 12.45 -15.69 11.09
N PRO A 368 12.14 -15.17 12.29
CA PRO A 368 12.42 -13.78 12.62
C PRO A 368 13.90 -13.47 12.47
N PRO A 369 14.27 -12.20 12.20
CA PRO A 369 15.66 -11.83 12.08
C PRO A 369 16.37 -11.96 13.43
N VAL A 370 17.58 -12.52 13.41
CA VAL A 370 18.40 -12.71 14.61
C VAL A 370 19.60 -11.77 14.53
N HIS A 371 19.81 -10.96 15.56
CA HIS A 371 21.02 -10.19 15.74
C HIS A 371 22.13 -11.09 16.25
N SER A 372 23.24 -11.17 15.52
CA SER A 372 24.45 -11.93 15.90
C SER A 372 25.70 -11.40 15.23
N VAL A 373 26.51 -10.70 16.01
CA VAL A 373 27.83 -10.22 15.60
C VAL A 373 28.76 -11.39 15.27
N GLU A 374 28.66 -12.51 16.01
CA GLU A 374 29.44 -13.71 15.75
C GLU A 374 29.12 -14.32 14.38
N GLN A 375 27.84 -14.48 14.05
CA GLN A 375 27.41 -14.97 12.74
C GLN A 375 27.86 -14.01 11.62
N ALA A 376 27.76 -12.71 11.84
CA ALA A 376 28.21 -11.69 10.89
C ALA A 376 29.72 -11.82 10.62
N ARG A 377 30.53 -11.96 11.67
CA ARG A 377 31.97 -12.18 11.55
C ARG A 377 32.30 -13.48 10.81
N HIS A 378 31.59 -14.55 11.10
CA HIS A 378 31.78 -15.84 10.42
C HIS A 378 31.54 -15.71 8.91
N LEU A 379 30.40 -15.11 8.51
CA LEU A 379 30.06 -14.88 7.11
C LEU A 379 31.07 -13.99 6.38
N LEU A 380 31.57 -12.93 7.02
CA LEU A 380 32.59 -12.06 6.45
C LEU A 380 33.91 -12.82 6.24
N SER A 381 34.33 -13.64 7.22
CA SER A 381 35.53 -14.45 7.11
C SER A 381 35.44 -15.43 5.94
N GLN A 382 34.29 -16.08 5.73
CA GLN A 382 34.03 -16.98 4.60
C GLN A 382 34.14 -16.26 3.24
N CYS A 383 33.84 -14.95 3.20
CA CYS A 383 33.98 -14.12 2.01
C CYS A 383 35.39 -13.59 1.77
N GLY A 384 36.36 -13.92 2.64
CA GLY A 384 37.74 -13.48 2.52
C GLY A 384 38.04 -12.13 3.16
N PHE A 385 37.13 -11.59 3.98
CA PHE A 385 37.41 -10.39 4.78
C PHE A 385 38.21 -10.75 6.03
N LYS A 386 39.05 -9.82 6.49
CA LYS A 386 39.91 -10.00 7.65
C LYS A 386 39.91 -8.72 8.50
N TRP A 387 40.05 -8.88 9.81
CA TRP A 387 40.26 -7.76 10.73
C TRP A 387 41.73 -7.40 10.83
N ARG A 388 41.98 -6.10 10.76
CA ARG A 388 43.33 -5.55 11.00
C ARG A 388 43.62 -5.48 12.50
N PRO A 389 44.90 -5.24 12.90
CA PRO A 389 45.25 -5.08 14.31
C PRO A 389 44.54 -3.93 15.03
N ASP A 390 44.11 -2.89 14.29
CA ASP A 390 43.32 -1.77 14.80
C ASP A 390 41.81 -2.06 14.93
N GLY A 391 41.38 -3.29 14.63
CA GLY A 391 39.99 -3.71 14.68
C GLY A 391 39.18 -3.38 13.42
N SER A 392 39.73 -2.65 12.45
CA SER A 392 39.06 -2.34 11.20
C SER A 392 38.93 -3.57 10.28
N LEU A 393 37.79 -3.69 9.57
CA LEU A 393 37.57 -4.74 8.59
C LEU A 393 38.25 -4.38 7.26
N ALA A 394 38.93 -5.35 6.65
CA ALA A 394 39.56 -5.22 5.34
C ALA A 394 39.08 -6.32 4.38
N ASP A 395 39.01 -6.01 3.09
CA ASP A 395 38.74 -6.98 2.04
C ASP A 395 39.94 -7.89 1.77
N SER A 396 39.82 -8.86 0.87
CA SER A 396 40.87 -9.79 0.50
C SER A 396 42.13 -9.13 -0.11
N ARG A 397 42.04 -7.87 -0.55
CA ARG A 397 43.12 -7.05 -1.09
C ARG A 397 43.76 -6.13 -0.04
N GLY A 398 43.24 -6.15 1.18
CA GLY A 398 43.68 -5.31 2.29
C GLY A 398 43.07 -3.91 2.31
N ASN A 399 42.07 -3.59 1.49
CA ASN A 399 41.39 -2.30 1.53
C ASN A 399 40.40 -2.23 2.70
N PRO A 400 40.32 -1.10 3.41
CA PRO A 400 39.34 -0.93 4.49
C PRO A 400 37.92 -0.99 3.96
N VAL A 401 37.05 -1.67 4.69
CA VAL A 401 35.60 -1.73 4.35
C VAL A 401 34.92 -0.51 4.94
N ASN A 402 34.57 0.40 4.06
CA ASN A 402 33.80 1.60 4.40
C ASN A 402 32.82 1.95 3.29
N PHE A 403 31.66 2.53 3.65
CA PHE A 403 30.66 3.01 2.69
C PHE A 403 29.76 4.05 3.33
N SER A 404 29.06 4.81 2.48
CA SER A 404 28.02 5.74 2.90
C SER A 404 26.63 5.10 2.82
N ILE A 405 25.74 5.52 3.75
CA ILE A 405 24.32 5.22 3.70
C ILE A 405 23.58 6.54 3.40
N LEU A 406 22.93 6.59 2.23
CA LEU A 406 22.06 7.68 1.83
C LEU A 406 20.73 7.56 2.58
N VAL A 407 20.28 8.65 3.21
CA VAL A 407 19.02 8.69 3.97
C VAL A 407 18.29 10.01 3.75
N ASN A 408 16.95 9.95 3.74
CA ASN A 408 16.11 11.14 3.65
C ASN A 408 16.11 11.91 4.99
N ALA A 409 16.67 13.11 4.98
CA ALA A 409 16.73 14.00 6.15
C ALA A 409 15.33 14.42 6.67
N GLY A 410 14.31 14.38 5.80
CA GLY A 410 12.93 14.69 6.17
C GLY A 410 12.21 13.58 6.96
N ASN A 411 12.88 12.44 7.25
CA ASN A 411 12.34 11.35 8.04
C ASN A 411 13.23 11.08 9.28
N PRO A 412 12.96 11.73 10.43
CA PRO A 412 13.78 11.59 11.64
C PRO A 412 13.92 10.15 12.14
N GLN A 413 12.87 9.33 12.03
CA GLN A 413 12.90 7.92 12.44
C GLN A 413 13.87 7.10 11.60
N GLN A 414 13.92 7.34 10.28
CA GLN A 414 14.90 6.68 9.41
C GLN A 414 16.33 7.15 9.67
N VAL A 415 16.53 8.44 9.97
CA VAL A 415 17.86 8.96 10.35
C VAL A 415 18.34 8.32 11.65
N GLU A 416 17.46 8.16 12.64
CA GLU A 416 17.79 7.46 13.88
C GLU A 416 18.10 5.98 13.64
N ALA A 417 17.29 5.29 12.84
CA ALA A 417 17.56 3.90 12.44
C ALA A 417 18.91 3.76 11.70
N ALA A 418 19.23 4.68 10.79
CA ALA A 418 20.53 4.69 10.10
C ALA A 418 21.70 4.90 11.07
N THR A 419 21.52 5.73 12.11
CA THR A 419 22.53 5.94 13.16
C THR A 419 22.77 4.68 14.00
N LEU A 420 21.70 3.95 14.33
CA LEU A 420 21.83 2.65 15.02
C LEU A 420 22.57 1.64 14.14
N ILE A 421 22.21 1.52 12.86
CA ILE A 421 22.91 0.67 11.88
C ILE A 421 24.39 1.05 11.77
N GLN A 422 24.72 2.34 11.74
CA GLN A 422 26.10 2.82 11.74
C GLN A 422 26.87 2.30 12.96
N ASN A 423 26.28 2.34 14.15
CA ASN A 423 26.89 1.85 15.38
C ASN A 423 27.08 0.33 15.36
N ASP A 424 26.06 -0.43 14.94
CA ASP A 424 26.14 -1.88 14.83
C ASP A 424 27.26 -2.32 13.88
N LEU A 425 27.38 -1.66 12.73
CA LEU A 425 28.41 -1.98 11.73
C LEU A 425 29.81 -1.57 12.20
N LYS A 426 29.93 -0.55 13.06
CA LYS A 426 31.21 -0.18 13.68
C LYS A 426 31.75 -1.29 14.56
N GLU A 427 30.90 -2.10 15.22
CA GLU A 427 31.33 -3.27 16.02
C GLU A 427 31.97 -4.37 15.16
N LEU A 428 31.64 -4.41 13.88
CA LEU A 428 32.30 -5.27 12.90
C LEU A 428 33.60 -4.68 12.33
N GLY A 429 33.96 -3.45 12.70
CA GLY A 429 35.08 -2.71 12.13
C GLY A 429 34.78 -2.11 10.75
N ILE A 430 33.51 -1.95 10.39
CA ILE A 430 33.08 -1.32 9.14
C ILE A 430 32.86 0.18 9.37
N GLY A 431 33.50 1.02 8.54
CA GLY A 431 33.31 2.46 8.56
C GLY A 431 32.04 2.85 7.79
N VAL A 432 31.05 3.44 8.46
CA VAL A 432 29.84 3.95 7.81
C VAL A 432 29.72 5.44 7.98
N THR A 433 29.40 6.15 6.89
CA THR A 433 29.08 7.60 6.90
C THR A 433 27.61 7.79 6.50
N LEU A 434 26.88 8.61 7.24
CA LEU A 434 25.49 8.94 6.89
C LEU A 434 25.46 10.16 5.95
N ASP A 435 24.84 9.98 4.79
CA ASP A 435 24.66 11.02 3.78
C ASP A 435 23.19 11.44 3.81
N GLN A 436 22.88 12.46 4.63
CA GLN A 436 21.52 12.98 4.85
C GLN A 436 21.21 14.05 3.81
N VAL A 437 20.18 13.81 2.99
CA VAL A 437 19.77 14.70 1.91
C VAL A 437 18.27 14.94 1.91
N GLU A 438 17.83 16.00 1.25
CA GLU A 438 16.42 16.29 1.02
C GLU A 438 15.80 15.22 0.09
N PHE A 439 14.47 14.99 0.20
CA PHE A 439 13.77 13.88 -0.43
C PHE A 439 13.90 13.82 -1.96
N HIS A 440 13.79 14.97 -2.67
CA HIS A 440 13.96 14.97 -4.13
C HIS A 440 15.40 14.65 -4.55
N THR A 441 16.38 15.12 -3.78
CA THR A 441 17.79 14.76 -3.98
C THR A 441 18.01 13.27 -3.71
N PHE A 442 17.38 12.72 -2.67
CA PHE A 442 17.41 11.31 -2.33
C PHE A 442 16.91 10.46 -3.52
N LEU A 443 15.71 10.76 -4.03
CA LEU A 443 15.13 10.05 -5.16
C LEU A 443 15.99 10.20 -6.44
N ASN A 444 16.50 11.40 -6.72
CA ASN A 444 17.35 11.63 -7.90
C ASN A 444 18.64 10.81 -7.84
N ARG A 445 19.25 10.68 -6.64
CA ARG A 445 20.46 9.87 -6.48
C ARG A 445 20.20 8.39 -6.69
N ILE A 446 19.02 7.87 -6.35
CA ILE A 446 18.66 6.46 -6.55
C ILE A 446 18.22 6.20 -7.99
N PHE A 447 17.23 6.93 -8.48
CA PHE A 447 16.55 6.64 -9.74
C PHE A 447 17.13 7.38 -10.96
N GLY A 448 17.77 8.53 -10.75
CA GLY A 448 18.28 9.39 -11.82
C GLY A 448 19.77 9.25 -12.05
N SER A 449 20.58 9.62 -11.06
CA SER A 449 22.03 9.69 -11.19
C SER A 449 22.78 8.45 -10.71
N TYR A 450 22.14 7.57 -9.93
CA TYR A 450 22.72 6.36 -9.31
C TYR A 450 23.94 6.65 -8.41
N LYS A 451 24.02 7.87 -7.86
CA LYS A 451 25.16 8.33 -7.03
C LYS A 451 24.91 8.04 -5.56
N TYR A 452 24.98 6.78 -5.18
CA TYR A 452 24.91 6.32 -3.79
C TYR A 452 25.74 5.02 -3.67
N GLU A 453 26.09 4.64 -2.43
CA GLU A 453 26.78 3.36 -2.14
C GLU A 453 25.81 2.37 -1.50
N ALA A 454 25.18 2.77 -0.42
CA ALA A 454 24.01 2.12 0.16
C ALA A 454 22.93 3.17 0.42
N ALA A 455 21.67 2.75 0.56
CA ALA A 455 20.59 3.66 0.91
C ALA A 455 19.57 2.97 1.83
N LEU A 456 18.97 3.75 2.74
CA LEU A 456 17.86 3.34 3.58
C LEU A 456 16.59 3.98 3.06
N MET A 457 15.60 3.15 2.71
CA MET A 457 14.37 3.57 2.05
C MET A 457 13.15 2.91 2.70
N ARG A 458 12.00 3.57 2.58
CA ARG A 458 10.68 2.99 2.86
C ARG A 458 9.94 2.80 1.56
N LEU A 459 9.32 1.64 1.40
CA LEU A 459 8.27 1.42 0.41
C LEU A 459 6.93 1.25 1.11
N ALA A 460 5.91 1.85 0.50
CA ALA A 460 4.53 1.67 0.88
C ALA A 460 3.88 0.73 -0.15
N ASP A 461 3.28 -0.34 0.33
CA ASP A 461 2.52 -1.22 -0.52
C ASP A 461 1.09 -0.68 -0.67
N GLY A 462 0.64 -0.52 -1.90
CA GLY A 462 -0.70 -0.02 -2.20
C GLY A 462 -1.80 -1.07 -1.99
N ASP A 463 -1.44 -2.35 -2.02
CA ASP A 463 -2.33 -3.49 -1.85
C ASP A 463 -1.61 -4.66 -1.14
N ALA A 464 -2.37 -5.56 -0.54
CA ALA A 464 -1.84 -6.78 0.07
C ALA A 464 -1.44 -7.85 -0.96
N ASP A 465 -1.88 -7.74 -2.21
CA ASP A 465 -1.62 -8.74 -3.24
C ASP A 465 -0.16 -8.68 -3.74
N PRO A 466 0.50 -9.83 -3.96
CA PRO A 466 1.88 -9.89 -4.48
C PRO A 466 2.12 -9.13 -5.78
N ASN A 467 1.08 -8.86 -6.56
CA ASN A 467 1.21 -8.10 -7.80
C ASN A 467 1.71 -6.66 -7.58
N SER A 468 1.41 -6.06 -6.43
CA SER A 468 1.90 -4.72 -6.06
C SER A 468 3.42 -4.65 -5.97
N GLU A 469 4.07 -5.77 -5.65
CA GLU A 469 5.53 -5.89 -5.56
C GLU A 469 6.23 -6.22 -6.90
N LEU A 470 5.48 -6.38 -7.99
CA LEU A 470 6.06 -6.80 -9.28
C LEU A 470 7.18 -5.85 -9.75
N ASN A 471 6.95 -4.54 -9.70
CA ASN A 471 7.93 -3.53 -10.12
C ASN A 471 9.17 -3.43 -9.20
N VAL A 472 9.06 -3.92 -7.98
CA VAL A 472 10.17 -3.95 -7.02
C VAL A 472 11.00 -5.21 -7.20
N LEU A 473 10.35 -6.36 -7.37
CA LEU A 473 10.98 -7.67 -7.32
C LEU A 473 11.49 -8.16 -8.68
N SER A 474 10.83 -7.80 -9.79
CA SER A 474 11.29 -8.17 -11.13
C SER A 474 12.54 -7.41 -11.52
N SER A 475 13.49 -8.09 -12.14
CA SER A 475 14.79 -7.51 -12.53
C SER A 475 14.71 -6.37 -13.56
N ASP A 476 13.61 -6.28 -14.30
CA ASP A 476 13.27 -5.20 -15.24
C ASP A 476 12.32 -4.15 -14.63
N GLY A 477 11.98 -4.29 -13.34
CA GLY A 477 11.04 -3.42 -12.66
C GLY A 477 11.58 -2.01 -12.44
N SER A 478 10.72 -1.01 -12.59
CA SER A 478 11.09 0.41 -12.44
C SER A 478 11.47 0.81 -11.00
N ALA A 479 11.12 -0.02 -10.02
CA ALA A 479 11.45 0.16 -8.61
C ALA A 479 12.42 -0.91 -8.06
N HIS A 480 13.15 -1.62 -8.93
CA HIS A 480 14.17 -2.61 -8.59
C HIS A 480 15.46 -1.92 -8.09
N VAL A 481 15.34 -1.19 -6.99
CA VAL A 481 16.26 -0.14 -6.54
C VAL A 481 17.71 -0.58 -6.33
N TRP A 482 17.99 -1.85 -6.03
CA TRP A 482 19.35 -2.34 -5.85
C TRP A 482 20.10 -2.54 -7.17
N CYS A 483 19.40 -2.72 -8.32
CA CYS A 483 20.00 -2.90 -9.62
C CYS A 483 19.09 -2.41 -10.77
N LEU A 484 18.87 -1.10 -10.89
CA LEU A 484 18.09 -0.45 -11.96
C LEU A 484 18.81 -0.46 -13.32
N LYS A 485 20.15 -0.63 -13.31
CA LYS A 485 20.98 -0.72 -14.51
C LYS A 485 21.83 -2.01 -14.44
N PRO A 486 21.28 -3.15 -14.88
CA PRO A 486 22.03 -4.39 -14.91
C PRO A 486 23.19 -4.32 -15.93
N GLY A 487 24.36 -4.84 -15.55
CA GLY A 487 25.52 -4.94 -16.43
C GLY A 487 25.58 -6.23 -17.25
N GLY A 488 24.55 -7.06 -17.18
CA GLY A 488 24.48 -8.37 -17.83
C GLY A 488 23.26 -9.15 -17.35
N LEU A 489 23.29 -10.47 -17.54
CA LEU A 489 22.20 -11.34 -17.06
C LEU A 489 22.12 -11.31 -15.53
N PRO A 490 20.92 -11.27 -14.96
CA PRO A 490 20.71 -11.37 -13.52
C PRO A 490 21.27 -12.70 -12.97
N PRO A 491 21.67 -12.75 -11.68
CA PRO A 491 22.08 -13.99 -11.04
C PRO A 491 20.96 -15.03 -11.04
N GLN A 492 21.29 -16.31 -10.95
CA GLN A 492 20.32 -17.42 -11.08
C GLN A 492 19.14 -17.31 -10.12
N TRP A 493 19.36 -16.87 -8.87
CA TRP A 493 18.28 -16.67 -7.91
C TRP A 493 17.30 -15.57 -8.33
N GLN A 494 17.80 -14.50 -9.00
CA GLN A 494 16.95 -13.43 -9.53
C GLN A 494 16.15 -13.91 -10.74
N GLN A 495 16.75 -14.71 -11.62
CA GLN A 495 16.04 -15.31 -12.75
C GLN A 495 14.91 -16.25 -12.26
N GLU A 496 15.14 -17.03 -11.19
CA GLU A 496 14.09 -17.84 -10.55
C GLU A 496 12.99 -16.95 -9.98
N LEU A 497 13.35 -15.85 -9.32
CA LEU A 497 12.41 -14.88 -8.74
C LEU A 497 11.55 -14.24 -9.85
N ASP A 498 12.16 -13.76 -10.93
CA ASP A 498 11.46 -13.18 -12.09
C ASP A 498 10.43 -14.17 -12.65
N ARG A 499 10.84 -15.44 -12.85
CA ARG A 499 9.93 -16.49 -13.31
C ARG A 499 8.77 -16.71 -12.35
N LEU A 500 9.02 -16.79 -11.05
CA LEU A 500 7.99 -16.99 -10.04
C LEU A 500 7.03 -15.79 -9.94
N MET A 501 7.52 -14.57 -10.06
CA MET A 501 6.69 -13.37 -10.07
C MET A 501 5.76 -13.34 -11.28
N GLN A 502 6.18 -13.86 -12.45
CA GLN A 502 5.30 -14.02 -13.61
C GLN A 502 4.33 -15.21 -13.44
N GLU A 503 4.80 -16.34 -12.91
CA GLU A 503 4.00 -17.54 -12.70
C GLU A 503 2.83 -17.29 -11.74
N GLN A 504 3.07 -16.53 -10.63
CA GLN A 504 2.01 -16.21 -9.69
C GLN A 504 0.88 -15.36 -10.29
N LEU A 505 1.14 -14.60 -11.37
CA LEU A 505 0.10 -13.82 -12.05
C LEU A 505 -0.88 -14.69 -12.82
N THR A 506 -0.48 -15.90 -13.20
CA THR A 506 -1.30 -16.83 -13.99
C THR A 506 -1.89 -17.97 -13.18
N ALA A 507 -1.45 -18.16 -11.94
CA ALA A 507 -1.98 -19.18 -11.03
C ALA A 507 -3.33 -18.75 -10.47
N MET A 508 -4.42 -19.30 -11.01
CA MET A 508 -5.80 -18.87 -10.74
C MET A 508 -6.34 -19.27 -9.36
N ASN A 509 -5.70 -20.20 -8.66
CA ASN A 509 -6.14 -20.60 -7.32
C ASN A 509 -5.19 -20.09 -6.23
N TYR A 510 -5.78 -19.65 -5.11
CA TYR A 510 -5.03 -19.08 -3.98
C TYR A 510 -3.96 -20.02 -3.38
N PRO A 511 -4.22 -21.33 -3.12
CA PRO A 511 -3.20 -22.21 -2.54
C PRO A 511 -1.94 -22.35 -3.41
N GLU A 512 -2.08 -22.47 -4.71
CA GLU A 512 -0.96 -22.53 -5.64
C GLU A 512 -0.22 -21.21 -5.70
N ARG A 513 -0.94 -20.11 -5.84
CA ARG A 513 -0.41 -18.77 -5.87
C ARG A 513 0.35 -18.43 -4.57
N LYS A 514 -0.20 -18.83 -3.41
CA LYS A 514 0.43 -18.68 -2.10
C LYS A 514 1.75 -19.47 -2.03
N ARG A 515 1.78 -20.72 -2.50
CA ARG A 515 2.99 -21.54 -2.54
C ARG A 515 4.09 -20.92 -3.40
N ILE A 516 3.73 -20.36 -4.55
CA ILE A 516 4.68 -19.64 -5.42
C ILE A 516 5.25 -18.43 -4.70
N TYR A 517 4.40 -17.61 -4.09
CA TYR A 517 4.85 -16.40 -3.41
C TYR A 517 5.61 -16.69 -2.10
N ASP A 518 5.31 -17.77 -1.41
CA ASP A 518 6.14 -18.24 -0.28
C ASP A 518 7.58 -18.56 -0.75
N ARG A 519 7.74 -19.18 -1.93
CA ARG A 519 9.07 -19.42 -2.50
C ARG A 519 9.78 -18.11 -2.86
N VAL A 520 9.06 -17.11 -3.38
CA VAL A 520 9.61 -15.75 -3.63
C VAL A 520 10.16 -15.16 -2.33
N GLN A 521 9.38 -15.16 -1.26
CA GLN A 521 9.81 -14.62 0.03
C GLN A 521 11.05 -15.35 0.58
N ARG A 522 11.13 -16.66 0.40
CA ARG A 522 12.33 -17.45 0.82
C ARG A 522 13.56 -17.12 -0.02
N ILE A 523 13.42 -16.92 -1.33
CA ILE A 523 14.54 -16.50 -2.19
C ILE A 523 15.09 -15.15 -1.71
N LEU A 524 14.20 -14.20 -1.38
CA LEU A 524 14.59 -12.90 -0.86
C LEU A 524 15.29 -13.01 0.50
N TRP A 525 14.78 -13.85 1.40
CA TRP A 525 15.40 -14.11 2.68
C TRP A 525 16.79 -14.80 2.55
N GLU A 526 16.91 -15.79 1.66
CA GLU A 526 18.16 -16.55 1.43
C GLU A 526 19.26 -15.68 0.81
N ASN A 527 18.89 -14.79 -0.14
CA ASN A 527 19.85 -14.02 -0.94
C ASN A 527 20.03 -12.57 -0.47
N ALA A 528 19.14 -12.08 0.40
CA ALA A 528 19.18 -10.73 0.96
C ALA A 528 19.55 -9.64 -0.07
N PRO A 529 18.87 -9.53 -1.23
CA PRO A 529 19.14 -8.45 -2.19
C PRO A 529 18.95 -7.09 -1.55
N VAL A 530 17.98 -6.98 -0.66
CA VAL A 530 17.79 -5.90 0.28
C VAL A 530 17.75 -6.45 1.70
N ILE A 531 18.11 -5.65 2.68
CA ILE A 531 18.08 -6.01 4.09
C ILE A 531 16.80 -5.40 4.67
N TYR A 532 15.76 -6.21 4.82
CA TYR A 532 14.50 -5.80 5.46
C TYR A 532 14.75 -5.49 6.93
N LEU A 533 14.28 -4.35 7.40
CA LEU A 533 14.50 -3.86 8.75
C LEU A 533 13.25 -4.00 9.60
N ILE A 534 12.25 -3.19 9.33
CA ILE A 534 11.01 -3.13 10.11
C ILE A 534 9.81 -2.79 9.23
N SER A 535 8.62 -3.09 9.74
CA SER A 535 7.36 -2.50 9.31
C SER A 535 6.80 -1.65 10.45
N PRO A 536 6.59 -0.32 10.26
CA PRO A 536 6.03 0.52 11.30
C PRO A 536 4.57 0.14 11.57
N HIS A 537 4.12 0.32 12.80
CA HIS A 537 2.72 0.20 13.14
C HIS A 537 1.92 1.35 12.55
N LEU A 538 0.71 1.07 12.09
CA LEU A 538 -0.25 2.09 11.74
C LEU A 538 -0.99 2.56 12.99
N LEU A 539 -0.75 3.82 13.35
CA LEU A 539 -1.28 4.44 14.55
C LEU A 539 -2.32 5.49 14.15
N VAL A 540 -3.54 5.36 14.66
CA VAL A 540 -4.65 6.24 14.31
C VAL A 540 -5.41 6.66 15.56
N GLY A 541 -6.22 7.72 15.46
CA GLY A 541 -7.06 8.17 16.56
C GLY A 541 -8.43 8.64 16.08
N ALA A 542 -9.45 8.51 16.93
CA ALA A 542 -10.79 9.03 16.70
C ALA A 542 -11.42 9.54 18.00
N LYS A 543 -12.21 10.63 17.91
CA LYS A 543 -13.01 11.12 19.02
C LYS A 543 -14.10 10.11 19.38
N ASP A 544 -14.45 10.00 20.68
CA ASP A 544 -15.46 9.06 21.20
C ASP A 544 -16.83 9.22 20.54
N ARG A 545 -17.09 10.41 20.02
CA ARG A 545 -18.33 10.74 19.31
C ARG A 545 -18.48 10.07 17.94
N ILE A 546 -17.42 9.46 17.41
CA ILE A 546 -17.48 8.78 16.12
C ILE A 546 -17.92 7.33 16.32
N GLY A 547 -19.04 6.97 15.70
CA GLY A 547 -19.56 5.60 15.65
C GLY A 547 -19.10 4.86 14.40
N ASN A 548 -19.02 3.53 14.47
CA ASN A 548 -18.57 2.64 13.40
C ASN A 548 -17.15 2.91 12.90
N PHE A 549 -16.28 3.44 13.76
CA PHE A 549 -14.90 3.65 13.43
C PHE A 549 -14.14 2.31 13.42
N HIS A 550 -13.86 1.81 12.22
CA HIS A 550 -13.18 0.53 11.99
C HIS A 550 -11.92 0.75 11.13
N PRO A 551 -10.86 1.32 11.68
CA PRO A 551 -9.66 1.62 10.90
C PRO A 551 -9.00 0.33 10.39
N ALA A 552 -8.36 0.43 9.22
CA ALA A 552 -7.69 -0.67 8.53
C ALA A 552 -6.28 -0.29 8.12
N ILE A 553 -5.43 -1.29 7.83
CA ILE A 553 -4.03 -1.07 7.44
C ILE A 553 -3.84 -0.83 5.93
N LEU A 554 -4.85 -1.07 5.10
CA LEU A 554 -4.85 -0.71 3.69
C LEU A 554 -5.23 0.76 3.51
N GLY A 555 -4.83 1.34 2.40
CA GLY A 555 -5.06 2.76 2.08
C GLY A 555 -6.50 3.24 2.36
N ASN A 556 -6.66 4.53 2.62
CA ASN A 556 -7.83 5.16 3.22
C ASN A 556 -8.12 4.72 4.66
N TYR A 557 -7.10 4.33 5.38
CA TYR A 557 -7.03 3.77 6.74
C TYR A 557 -8.26 4.00 7.64
N THR A 558 -8.73 5.23 7.77
CA THR A 558 -9.81 5.67 8.67
C THR A 558 -11.11 5.99 7.94
N LEU A 559 -11.09 6.14 6.61
CA LEU A 559 -12.22 6.59 5.78
C LEU A 559 -12.74 5.52 4.82
N TRP A 560 -12.17 4.31 4.82
CA TRP A 560 -12.57 3.25 3.88
C TRP A 560 -14.06 2.83 4.02
N ASN A 561 -14.64 3.01 5.22
CA ASN A 561 -16.05 2.77 5.50
C ASN A 561 -16.81 4.07 5.84
N ALA A 562 -16.43 5.19 5.23
CA ALA A 562 -16.96 6.52 5.53
C ALA A 562 -18.50 6.61 5.42
N GLU A 563 -19.11 5.78 4.55
CA GLU A 563 -20.57 5.72 4.46
C GLU A 563 -21.28 5.20 5.72
N GLN A 564 -20.54 4.44 6.57
CA GLN A 564 -21.09 3.86 7.80
C GLN A 564 -20.76 4.68 9.06
N LEU A 565 -19.85 5.63 8.96
CA LEU A 565 -19.51 6.51 10.08
C LEU A 565 -20.68 7.38 10.48
N PHE A 566 -20.88 7.59 11.77
CA PHE A 566 -21.92 8.48 12.30
C PHE A 566 -21.46 9.22 13.56
N ILE A 567 -22.15 10.32 13.89
CA ILE A 567 -21.88 11.07 15.12
C ILE A 567 -22.81 10.51 16.22
N LYS A 568 -22.21 9.98 17.29
CA LYS A 568 -22.93 9.62 18.53
C LYS A 568 -23.43 10.88 19.21
N GLN A 569 -24.64 10.84 19.74
CA GLN A 569 -25.22 11.93 20.53
C GLN A 569 -24.77 11.87 21.98
#